data_61486835aafb5b2c6ae9e96a14e34a9e
#
_entry.id   61486835aafb5b2c6ae9e96a14e34a9e
#
_cell.length_a   1.000
_cell.length_b   1.000
_cell.length_c   1.000
_cell.angle_alpha   90.00
_cell.angle_beta   90.00
_cell.angle_gamma   90.00
#
_symmetry.space_group_name_H-M   'P 1'
#
loop_
_entity.id
_entity.type
_entity.pdbx_description
1 polymer ?
#
loop_
_entity_poly.entity_id
_entity_poly.type
_entity_poly.pdbx_seq_one_letter_code
_entity_poly.pdbx_strand_id
1 'polypeptide(L)'
;MGTLPVLSQAEIETDWNWQAVAVCERAAAVILLLLALPLLVICALSLGILSGRTPLIAHRRVGRRGAPLWMLKLRTMWDGGARQGAGWIERIDDDGGPELKSAEDPRVSSRLARFCRRHSIDELPQLWHVVSGEMSLVGPRPITRRELRLHYGAHAAEVLQAKPGLAGLWQISGRSRLTYAERRRLDLRLVRERSIPLYCAILLRTMPEILHGRNSW
;
A
#
# COMPACT_ATOMS: atom_id res chain seq x y z
N MET A 1 23.70 1.84 -27.53
CA MET A 1 22.91 1.95 -26.28
C MET A 1 22.97 0.57 -25.64
N GLY A 2 23.89 0.38 -24.67
CA GLY A 2 24.03 -0.88 -23.95
C GLY A 2 22.85 -1.10 -23.03
N THR A 3 22.16 -2.20 -23.19
CA THR A 3 21.17 -2.69 -22.21
C THR A 3 21.91 -2.99 -20.91
N LEU A 4 21.62 -2.25 -19.85
CA LEU A 4 22.09 -2.59 -18.52
C LEU A 4 21.63 -4.03 -18.20
N PRO A 5 22.48 -4.89 -17.63
CA PRO A 5 22.11 -6.24 -17.28
C PRO A 5 20.96 -6.17 -16.26
N VAL A 6 19.86 -6.84 -16.57
CA VAL A 6 18.77 -7.04 -15.61
C VAL A 6 19.27 -8.04 -14.57
N LEU A 7 19.67 -7.53 -13.41
CA LEU A 7 20.13 -8.37 -12.30
C LEU A 7 19.04 -9.38 -11.91
N SER A 8 19.42 -10.61 -11.72
CA SER A 8 18.50 -11.62 -11.16
C SER A 8 18.12 -11.22 -9.72
N GLN A 9 16.96 -11.67 -9.26
CA GLN A 9 16.49 -11.32 -7.90
C GLN A 9 17.44 -11.88 -6.80
N ALA A 10 18.14 -12.95 -7.05
CA ALA A 10 19.17 -13.47 -6.16
C ALA A 10 20.37 -12.50 -6.07
N GLU A 11 20.75 -11.88 -7.18
CA GLU A 11 21.81 -10.86 -7.22
C GLU A 11 21.38 -9.57 -6.53
N ILE A 12 20.10 -9.19 -6.62
CA ILE A 12 19.57 -8.02 -5.88
C ILE A 12 19.54 -8.28 -4.37
N GLU A 13 19.26 -9.51 -3.93
CA GLU A 13 19.26 -9.87 -2.50
C GLU A 13 20.67 -9.88 -1.90
N THR A 14 21.69 -10.18 -2.69
CA THR A 14 23.09 -10.16 -2.30
C THR A 14 23.76 -8.81 -2.54
N ASP A 15 23.13 -7.90 -3.31
CA ASP A 15 23.62 -6.55 -3.51
C ASP A 15 23.52 -5.74 -2.20
N TRP A 16 24.67 -5.45 -1.62
CA TRP A 16 24.77 -4.67 -0.38
C TRP A 16 24.10 -3.30 -0.47
N ASN A 17 24.00 -2.68 -1.65
CA ASN A 17 23.27 -1.42 -1.86
C ASN A 17 21.80 -1.58 -1.55
N TRP A 18 21.15 -2.68 -1.98
CA TRP A 18 19.75 -2.95 -1.68
C TRP A 18 19.53 -3.39 -0.23
N GLN A 19 20.52 -4.02 0.39
CA GLN A 19 20.48 -4.29 1.83
C GLN A 19 20.56 -2.98 2.63
N ALA A 20 21.44 -2.06 2.25
CA ALA A 20 21.52 -0.73 2.85
C ALA A 20 20.21 0.06 2.67
N VAL A 21 19.61 0.05 1.46
CA VAL A 21 18.29 0.65 1.22
C VAL A 21 17.24 0.02 2.15
N ALA A 22 17.21 -1.30 2.30
CA ALA A 22 16.25 -1.98 3.18
C ALA A 22 16.42 -1.62 4.66
N VAL A 23 17.65 -1.38 5.13
CA VAL A 23 17.90 -0.88 6.48
C VAL A 23 17.44 0.57 6.62
N CYS A 24 17.80 1.44 5.67
CA CYS A 24 17.40 2.84 5.67
C CYS A 24 15.87 3.01 5.62
N GLU A 25 15.17 2.24 4.79
CA GLU A 25 13.70 2.31 4.70
C GLU A 25 13.02 1.85 6.00
N ARG A 26 13.55 0.82 6.67
CA ARG A 26 13.04 0.38 7.97
C ARG A 26 13.25 1.44 9.04
N ALA A 27 14.45 2.02 9.12
CA ALA A 27 14.75 3.11 10.05
C ALA A 27 13.84 4.33 9.79
N ALA A 28 13.68 4.73 8.53
CA ALA A 28 12.78 5.80 8.14
C ALA A 28 11.31 5.45 8.51
N ALA A 29 10.86 4.22 8.27
CA ALA A 29 9.52 3.77 8.62
C ALA A 29 9.27 3.80 10.13
N VAL A 30 10.25 3.43 10.96
CA VAL A 30 10.16 3.55 12.43
C VAL A 30 9.98 5.01 12.83
N ILE A 31 10.83 5.90 12.32
CA ILE A 31 10.77 7.34 12.62
C ILE A 31 9.40 7.91 12.20
N LEU A 32 8.98 7.63 10.97
CA LEU A 32 7.69 8.09 10.45
C LEU A 32 6.51 7.54 11.26
N LEU A 33 6.56 6.27 11.68
CA LEU A 33 5.52 5.65 12.49
C LEU A 33 5.44 6.30 13.88
N LEU A 34 6.58 6.56 14.52
CA LEU A 34 6.62 7.25 15.81
C LEU A 34 6.08 8.67 15.72
N LEU A 35 6.45 9.43 14.68
CA LEU A 35 5.94 10.78 14.44
C LEU A 35 4.43 10.76 14.11
N ALA A 36 3.94 9.76 13.39
CA ALA A 36 2.54 9.62 13.04
C ALA A 36 1.68 9.05 14.18
N LEU A 37 2.28 8.43 15.20
CA LEU A 37 1.58 7.69 16.24
C LEU A 37 0.52 8.53 16.97
N PRO A 38 0.79 9.78 17.42
CA PRO A 38 -0.24 10.60 18.06
C PRO A 38 -1.46 10.84 17.15
N LEU A 39 -1.21 11.16 15.88
CA LEU A 39 -2.27 11.36 14.88
C LEU A 39 -3.05 10.06 14.63
N LEU A 40 -2.35 8.94 14.51
CA LEU A 40 -2.98 7.63 14.31
C LEU A 40 -3.88 7.26 15.50
N VAL A 41 -3.43 7.49 16.73
CA VAL A 41 -4.23 7.21 17.93
C VAL A 41 -5.50 8.08 17.95
N ILE A 42 -5.37 9.39 17.70
CA ILE A 42 -6.51 10.31 17.67
C ILE A 42 -7.50 9.88 16.57
N CYS A 43 -7.02 9.61 15.36
CA CYS A 43 -7.87 9.17 14.25
C CYS A 43 -8.52 7.82 14.53
N ALA A 44 -7.79 6.84 15.07
CA ALA A 44 -8.31 5.52 15.40
C ALA A 44 -9.42 5.61 16.45
N LEU A 45 -9.20 6.31 17.54
CA LEU A 45 -10.21 6.50 18.60
C LEU A 45 -11.46 7.22 18.04
N SER A 46 -11.26 8.32 17.31
CA SER A 46 -12.37 9.07 16.73
C SER A 46 -13.17 8.26 15.72
N LEU A 47 -12.50 7.54 14.81
CA LEU A 47 -13.16 6.67 13.83
C LEU A 47 -13.85 5.47 14.51
N GLY A 48 -13.25 4.92 15.57
CA GLY A 48 -13.85 3.87 16.39
C GLY A 48 -15.15 4.33 17.06
N ILE A 49 -15.14 5.51 17.65
CA ILE A 49 -16.34 6.14 18.28
C ILE A 49 -17.42 6.42 17.21
N LEU A 50 -17.05 7.04 16.09
CA LEU A 50 -17.98 7.41 15.02
C LEU A 50 -18.61 6.20 14.34
N SER A 51 -17.83 5.14 14.10
CA SER A 51 -18.32 3.92 13.44
C SER A 51 -18.96 2.93 14.41
N GLY A 52 -18.58 2.98 15.69
CA GLY A 52 -18.93 1.97 16.68
C GLY A 52 -18.30 0.61 16.41
N ARG A 53 -17.22 0.55 15.61
CA ARG A 53 -16.52 -0.67 15.18
C ARG A 53 -15.03 -0.60 15.52
N THR A 54 -14.34 -1.72 15.34
CA THR A 54 -12.88 -1.76 15.47
C THR A 54 -12.22 -0.70 14.60
N PRO A 55 -11.30 0.10 15.12
CA PRO A 55 -10.71 1.25 14.40
C PRO A 55 -9.72 0.82 13.31
N LEU A 56 -9.14 -0.37 13.43
CA LEU A 56 -8.18 -0.92 12.48
C LEU A 56 -8.77 -2.11 11.72
N ILE A 57 -8.43 -2.21 10.45
CA ILE A 57 -8.76 -3.33 9.59
C ILE A 57 -7.49 -3.88 8.96
N ALA A 58 -7.46 -5.17 8.73
CA ALA A 58 -6.40 -5.85 8.02
C ALA A 58 -6.98 -6.56 6.79
N HIS A 59 -6.68 -6.03 5.60
CA HIS A 59 -7.11 -6.63 4.34
C HIS A 59 -6.10 -7.66 3.86
N ARG A 60 -6.60 -8.83 3.44
CA ARG A 60 -5.73 -9.85 2.89
C ARG A 60 -5.22 -9.44 1.50
N ARG A 61 -3.91 -9.49 1.33
CA ARG A 61 -3.20 -9.21 0.06
C ARG A 61 -2.16 -10.29 -0.19
N VAL A 62 -1.60 -10.28 -1.38
CA VAL A 62 -0.50 -11.15 -1.76
C VAL A 62 0.80 -10.38 -1.58
N GLY A 63 1.65 -10.89 -0.70
CA GLY A 63 3.00 -10.38 -0.47
C GLY A 63 4.02 -11.02 -1.40
N ARG A 64 5.29 -10.73 -1.14
CA ARG A 64 6.41 -11.29 -1.90
C ARG A 64 6.37 -12.82 -1.91
N ARG A 65 6.68 -13.42 -3.08
CA ARG A 65 6.68 -14.88 -3.32
C ARG A 65 5.33 -15.55 -3.00
N GLY A 66 4.23 -14.78 -3.04
CA GLY A 66 2.90 -15.32 -2.76
C GLY A 66 2.54 -15.45 -1.28
N ALA A 67 3.39 -14.97 -0.37
CA ALA A 67 3.11 -14.99 1.06
C ALA A 67 1.85 -14.18 1.41
N PRO A 68 1.03 -14.60 2.36
CA PRO A 68 -0.11 -13.82 2.81
C PRO A 68 0.35 -12.54 3.51
N LEU A 69 -0.22 -11.40 3.13
CA LEU A 69 0.00 -10.10 3.75
C LEU A 69 -1.33 -9.56 4.31
N TRP A 70 -1.40 -9.34 5.60
CA TRP A 70 -2.55 -8.72 6.25
C TRP A 70 -2.35 -7.20 6.36
N MET A 71 -2.62 -6.51 5.27
CA MET A 71 -2.36 -5.09 5.09
C MET A 71 -3.22 -4.23 6.01
N LEU A 72 -2.60 -3.56 6.98
CA LEU A 72 -3.26 -2.72 7.98
C LEU A 72 -3.75 -1.40 7.38
N LYS A 73 -4.94 -0.96 7.84
CA LYS A 73 -5.51 0.37 7.54
C LYS A 73 -6.38 0.86 8.70
N LEU A 74 -6.57 2.18 8.79
CA LEU A 74 -7.68 2.72 9.60
C LEU A 74 -9.02 2.43 8.90
N ARG A 75 -10.06 2.14 9.68
CA ARG A 75 -11.40 1.95 9.17
C ARG A 75 -12.03 3.29 8.80
N THR A 76 -12.06 3.60 7.54
CA THR A 76 -12.67 4.81 6.99
C THR A 76 -13.96 4.54 6.22
N MET A 77 -14.38 3.27 6.16
CA MET A 77 -15.60 2.85 5.47
C MET A 77 -16.40 1.93 6.39
N TRP A 78 -17.68 2.23 6.56
CA TRP A 78 -18.64 1.36 7.28
C TRP A 78 -20.05 1.56 6.73
N ASP A 79 -20.81 0.50 6.76
CA ASP A 79 -22.24 0.51 6.56
C ASP A 79 -22.96 0.69 7.90
N GLY A 80 -24.20 1.10 7.91
CA GLY A 80 -25.00 1.31 9.12
C GLY A 80 -25.36 0.03 9.90
N GLY A 81 -24.76 -1.12 9.57
CA GLY A 81 -25.03 -2.41 10.21
C GLY A 81 -24.56 -2.49 11.66
N ALA A 82 -24.98 -3.56 12.34
CA ALA A 82 -24.71 -3.80 13.77
C ALA A 82 -23.22 -3.68 14.11
N ARG A 83 -22.94 -3.17 15.32
CA ARG A 83 -21.59 -3.09 15.88
C ARG A 83 -21.03 -4.50 16.02
N GLN A 84 -19.88 -4.76 15.41
CA GLN A 84 -19.20 -6.06 15.48
C GLN A 84 -17.87 -5.92 16.21
N GLY A 85 -17.68 -6.77 17.22
CA GLY A 85 -16.40 -7.17 17.77
C GLY A 85 -15.79 -6.27 18.84
N ALA A 86 -15.23 -6.92 19.83
CA ALA A 86 -14.44 -6.36 20.93
C ALA A 86 -12.93 -6.48 20.65
N GLY A 87 -12.45 -6.05 19.49
CA GLY A 87 -11.04 -6.13 19.13
C GLY A 87 -10.51 -4.81 18.56
N TRP A 88 -9.19 -4.64 18.51
CA TRP A 88 -8.54 -3.47 17.92
C TRP A 88 -8.33 -3.61 16.40
N ILE A 89 -8.30 -4.85 15.89
CA ILE A 89 -8.04 -5.15 14.47
C ILE A 89 -9.03 -6.19 13.98
N GLU A 90 -9.78 -5.87 12.93
CA GLU A 90 -10.63 -6.83 12.21
C GLU A 90 -9.94 -7.28 10.92
N ARG A 91 -9.84 -8.61 10.73
CA ARG A 91 -9.30 -9.20 9.50
C ARG A 91 -10.39 -9.38 8.48
N ILE A 92 -10.18 -8.82 7.28
CA ILE A 92 -11.13 -8.89 6.16
C ILE A 92 -10.46 -9.62 5.00
N ASP A 93 -11.02 -10.77 4.63
CA ASP A 93 -10.64 -11.47 3.40
C ASP A 93 -11.58 -11.01 2.28
N ASP A 94 -11.16 -9.98 1.57
CA ASP A 94 -11.95 -9.31 0.53
C ASP A 94 -11.61 -9.79 -0.90
N ASP A 95 -11.27 -11.06 -1.06
CA ASP A 95 -10.94 -11.65 -2.38
C ASP A 95 -12.12 -11.54 -3.38
N GLY A 96 -13.33 -11.22 -2.91
CA GLY A 96 -14.53 -10.97 -3.71
C GLY A 96 -15.03 -9.51 -3.75
N GLY A 97 -14.31 -8.57 -3.12
CA GLY A 97 -14.74 -7.17 -3.02
C GLY A 97 -14.74 -6.41 -4.36
N PRO A 98 -15.38 -5.23 -4.41
CA PRO A 98 -15.44 -4.41 -5.61
C PRO A 98 -14.03 -3.94 -6.01
N GLU A 99 -13.73 -4.07 -7.29
CA GLU A 99 -12.42 -3.78 -7.86
C GLU A 99 -12.11 -2.29 -7.93
N LEU A 100 -13.14 -1.45 -8.05
CA LEU A 100 -12.99 0.00 -8.20
C LEU A 100 -13.43 0.74 -6.93
N LYS A 101 -12.59 1.65 -6.50
CA LYS A 101 -12.93 2.62 -5.46
C LYS A 101 -13.70 3.77 -6.12
N SER A 102 -14.86 4.13 -5.58
CA SER A 102 -15.60 5.33 -5.96
C SER A 102 -15.26 6.49 -5.03
N ALA A 103 -15.18 7.70 -5.60
CA ALA A 103 -15.05 8.94 -4.84
C ALA A 103 -16.25 9.17 -3.91
N GLU A 104 -17.43 8.73 -4.33
CA GLU A 104 -18.71 8.90 -3.64
C GLU A 104 -19.21 7.60 -3.01
N ASP A 105 -18.31 6.78 -2.48
CA ASP A 105 -18.70 5.55 -1.80
C ASP A 105 -19.54 5.87 -0.56
N PRO A 106 -20.83 5.46 -0.51
CA PRO A 106 -21.74 5.82 0.59
C PRO A 106 -21.27 5.29 1.96
N ARG A 107 -20.37 4.29 1.98
CA ARG A 107 -19.79 3.76 3.20
C ARG A 107 -18.81 4.73 3.86
N VAL A 108 -18.36 5.79 3.14
CA VAL A 108 -17.52 6.87 3.69
C VAL A 108 -18.43 7.98 4.22
N SER A 109 -19.08 7.74 5.35
CA SER A 109 -20.14 8.62 5.87
C SER A 109 -19.66 9.82 6.67
N SER A 110 -18.44 9.81 7.24
CA SER A 110 -17.96 10.91 8.09
C SER A 110 -16.96 11.83 7.36
N ARG A 111 -16.95 13.13 7.80
CA ARG A 111 -15.96 14.12 7.31
C ARG A 111 -14.53 13.69 7.65
N LEU A 112 -14.34 13.11 8.85
CA LEU A 112 -13.02 12.63 9.29
C LEU A 112 -12.56 11.46 8.43
N ALA A 113 -13.43 10.50 8.11
CA ALA A 113 -13.09 9.38 7.24
C ALA A 113 -12.67 9.87 5.84
N ARG A 114 -13.40 10.83 5.27
CA ARG A 114 -13.03 11.48 4.00
C ARG A 114 -11.68 12.18 4.07
N PHE A 115 -11.43 12.92 5.14
CA PHE A 115 -10.14 13.58 5.37
C PHE A 115 -8.99 12.57 5.45
N CYS A 116 -9.14 11.51 6.26
CA CYS A 116 -8.12 10.47 6.38
C CYS A 116 -7.81 9.81 5.03
N ARG A 117 -8.83 9.49 4.23
CA ARG A 117 -8.65 8.91 2.89
C ARG A 117 -7.98 9.88 1.92
N ARG A 118 -8.42 11.15 1.93
CA ARG A 118 -7.88 12.19 1.05
C ARG A 118 -6.37 12.39 1.25
N HIS A 119 -5.91 12.33 2.49
CA HIS A 119 -4.51 12.53 2.85
C HIS A 119 -3.76 11.21 3.11
N SER A 120 -4.36 10.06 2.75
CA SER A 120 -3.77 8.72 2.94
C SER A 120 -3.37 8.42 4.40
N ILE A 121 -3.97 9.11 5.38
CA ILE A 121 -3.73 8.86 6.81
C ILE A 121 -4.18 7.45 7.18
N ASP A 122 -5.24 6.96 6.53
CA ASP A 122 -5.74 5.60 6.72
C ASP A 122 -4.74 4.51 6.30
N GLU A 123 -3.73 4.84 5.51
CA GLU A 123 -2.68 3.93 5.06
C GLU A 123 -1.40 3.99 5.91
N LEU A 124 -1.26 4.99 6.81
CA LEU A 124 -0.09 5.11 7.69
C LEU A 124 0.19 3.86 8.56
N PRO A 125 -0.80 3.07 9.03
CA PRO A 125 -0.52 1.82 9.74
C PRO A 125 0.30 0.81 8.92
N GLN A 126 0.34 0.94 7.58
CA GLN A 126 1.15 0.08 6.72
C GLN A 126 2.66 0.30 6.89
N LEU A 127 3.09 1.43 7.49
CA LEU A 127 4.49 1.62 7.87
C LEU A 127 5.01 0.48 8.76
N TRP A 128 4.13 -0.12 9.57
CA TRP A 128 4.47 -1.32 10.34
C TRP A 128 4.96 -2.47 9.46
N HIS A 129 4.36 -2.67 8.29
CA HIS A 129 4.79 -3.72 7.36
C HIS A 129 6.14 -3.43 6.70
N VAL A 130 6.55 -2.16 6.62
CA VAL A 130 7.90 -1.81 6.19
C VAL A 130 8.90 -2.11 7.31
N VAL A 131 8.56 -1.78 8.55
CA VAL A 131 9.37 -2.11 9.74
C VAL A 131 9.56 -3.62 9.86
N SER A 132 8.49 -4.43 9.73
CA SER A 132 8.54 -5.89 9.77
C SER A 132 9.22 -6.51 8.54
N GLY A 133 9.38 -5.73 7.46
CA GLY A 133 10.01 -6.17 6.22
C GLY A 133 9.10 -6.95 5.28
N GLU A 134 7.79 -6.98 5.55
CA GLU A 134 6.77 -7.56 4.67
C GLU A 134 6.49 -6.68 3.44
N MET A 135 6.64 -5.35 3.59
CA MET A 135 6.53 -4.35 2.53
C MET A 135 7.82 -3.54 2.39
N SER A 136 7.89 -2.74 1.34
CA SER A 136 8.91 -1.73 1.07
C SER A 136 8.24 -0.35 1.00
N LEU A 137 8.99 0.74 1.17
CA LEU A 137 8.45 2.07 0.89
C LEU A 137 8.09 2.22 -0.59
N VAL A 138 8.88 1.63 -1.50
CA VAL A 138 8.61 1.63 -2.95
C VAL A 138 8.55 0.22 -3.49
N GLY A 139 7.43 -0.10 -4.15
CA GLY A 139 7.21 -1.42 -4.74
C GLY A 139 5.94 -1.48 -5.58
N PRO A 140 5.64 -2.63 -6.19
CA PRO A 140 4.38 -2.86 -6.87
C PRO A 140 3.21 -2.77 -5.89
N ARG A 141 2.01 -2.51 -6.41
CA ARG A 141 0.81 -2.39 -5.59
C ARG A 141 0.53 -3.69 -4.82
N PRO A 142 0.14 -3.62 -3.52
CA PRO A 142 -0.43 -4.75 -2.83
C PRO A 142 -1.76 -5.17 -3.48
N ILE A 143 -1.83 -6.37 -4.04
CA ILE A 143 -2.97 -6.88 -4.81
C ILE A 143 -3.64 -8.05 -4.10
N THR A 144 -4.94 -8.27 -4.41
CA THR A 144 -5.68 -9.45 -3.95
C THR A 144 -5.30 -10.68 -4.78
N ARG A 145 -5.64 -11.88 -4.29
CA ARG A 145 -5.47 -13.11 -5.08
C ARG A 145 -6.30 -13.08 -6.38
N ARG A 146 -7.48 -12.47 -6.30
CA ARG A 146 -8.36 -12.32 -7.47
C ARG A 146 -7.75 -11.38 -8.50
N GLU A 147 -7.30 -10.18 -8.08
CA GLU A 147 -6.60 -9.24 -8.97
C GLU A 147 -5.38 -9.89 -9.63
N LEU A 148 -4.59 -10.65 -8.86
CA LEU A 148 -3.42 -11.37 -9.37
C LEU A 148 -3.80 -12.34 -10.49
N ARG A 149 -4.84 -13.16 -10.28
CA ARG A 149 -5.31 -14.14 -11.29
C ARG A 149 -5.87 -13.44 -12.53
N LEU A 150 -6.73 -12.43 -12.35
CA LEU A 150 -7.47 -11.81 -13.45
C LEU A 150 -6.61 -10.86 -14.29
N HIS A 151 -5.72 -10.11 -13.64
CA HIS A 151 -5.03 -8.99 -14.32
C HIS A 151 -3.55 -9.22 -14.56
N TYR A 152 -2.88 -10.09 -13.79
CA TYR A 152 -1.44 -10.36 -13.95
C TYR A 152 -1.16 -11.66 -14.69
N GLY A 153 -2.00 -12.70 -14.54
CA GLY A 153 -1.87 -13.95 -15.30
C GLY A 153 -0.43 -14.50 -15.30
N ALA A 154 0.15 -14.68 -16.49
CA ALA A 154 1.52 -15.19 -16.65
C ALA A 154 2.60 -14.28 -16.00
N HIS A 155 2.31 -13.01 -15.77
CA HIS A 155 3.24 -12.07 -15.11
C HIS A 155 3.17 -12.11 -13.58
N ALA A 156 2.30 -12.94 -13.00
CA ALA A 156 2.12 -13.02 -11.56
C ALA A 156 3.42 -13.40 -10.83
N ALA A 157 4.14 -14.40 -11.33
CA ALA A 157 5.40 -14.83 -10.72
C ALA A 157 6.46 -13.72 -10.72
N GLU A 158 6.50 -12.91 -11.78
CA GLU A 158 7.45 -11.82 -11.92
C GLU A 158 7.16 -10.69 -10.94
N VAL A 159 5.92 -10.20 -10.87
CA VAL A 159 5.57 -9.09 -9.97
C VAL A 159 5.73 -9.46 -8.50
N LEU A 160 5.51 -10.73 -8.14
CA LEU A 160 5.65 -11.24 -6.78
C LEU A 160 7.11 -11.45 -6.34
N GLN A 161 8.08 -11.26 -7.20
CA GLN A 161 9.49 -11.26 -6.81
C GLN A 161 9.82 -10.05 -5.92
N ALA A 162 9.17 -8.91 -6.14
CA ALA A 162 9.35 -7.73 -5.32
C ALA A 162 8.42 -7.73 -4.09
N LYS A 163 8.83 -7.02 -3.02
CA LYS A 163 7.93 -6.69 -1.92
C LYS A 163 6.90 -5.67 -2.41
N PRO A 164 5.62 -5.79 -2.02
CA PRO A 164 4.66 -4.72 -2.27
C PRO A 164 5.09 -3.42 -1.60
N GLY A 165 4.80 -2.29 -2.24
CA GLY A 165 5.19 -0.97 -1.77
C GLY A 165 4.04 -0.13 -1.22
N LEU A 166 4.38 0.82 -0.33
CA LEU A 166 3.49 1.91 0.07
C LEU A 166 3.33 2.91 -1.09
N ALA A 167 4.43 3.22 -1.76
CA ALA A 167 4.47 4.00 -2.99
C ALA A 167 4.86 3.12 -4.18
N GLY A 168 4.40 3.47 -5.37
CA GLY A 168 4.73 2.74 -6.59
C GLY A 168 4.65 3.63 -7.82
N LEU A 169 5.20 3.14 -8.92
CA LEU A 169 5.24 3.88 -10.18
C LEU A 169 3.83 4.23 -10.69
N TRP A 170 2.85 3.34 -10.53
CA TRP A 170 1.46 3.58 -10.91
C TRP A 170 0.81 4.75 -10.13
N GLN A 171 1.19 4.95 -8.86
CA GLN A 171 0.64 6.02 -8.02
C GLN A 171 1.05 7.40 -8.50
N ILE A 172 2.29 7.56 -8.99
CA ILE A 172 2.79 8.82 -9.52
C ILE A 172 2.49 9.03 -11.01
N SER A 173 1.91 8.01 -11.69
CA SER A 173 1.61 8.02 -13.12
C SER A 173 0.13 8.19 -13.47
N GLY A 174 -0.76 8.36 -12.48
CA GLY A 174 -2.20 8.58 -12.75
C GLY A 174 -3.16 7.90 -11.78
N ARG A 175 -2.67 7.02 -10.86
CA ARG A 175 -3.47 6.39 -9.78
C ARG A 175 -4.79 5.75 -10.26
N SER A 176 -5.92 6.28 -9.77
CA SER A 176 -7.27 5.76 -10.05
C SER A 176 -7.69 5.93 -11.53
N ARG A 177 -7.04 6.80 -12.30
CA ARG A 177 -7.34 6.99 -13.72
C ARG A 177 -6.78 5.89 -14.62
N LEU A 178 -5.84 5.09 -14.10
CA LEU A 178 -5.20 4.01 -14.84
C LEU A 178 -6.08 2.77 -14.88
N THR A 179 -6.13 2.14 -16.04
CA THR A 179 -6.70 0.81 -16.22
C THR A 179 -5.85 -0.26 -15.51
N TYR A 180 -6.39 -1.43 -15.26
CA TYR A 180 -5.62 -2.54 -14.69
C TYR A 180 -4.44 -2.97 -15.57
N ALA A 181 -4.59 -2.89 -16.90
CA ALA A 181 -3.51 -3.19 -17.84
C ALA A 181 -2.34 -2.20 -17.71
N GLU A 182 -2.64 -0.90 -17.56
CA GLU A 182 -1.62 0.13 -17.35
C GLU A 182 -0.95 -0.02 -15.99
N ARG A 183 -1.71 -0.28 -14.92
CA ARG A 183 -1.14 -0.54 -13.58
C ARG A 183 -0.19 -1.72 -13.62
N ARG A 184 -0.60 -2.83 -14.23
CA ARG A 184 0.27 -4.00 -14.41
C ARG A 184 1.55 -3.66 -15.16
N ARG A 185 1.47 -2.89 -16.27
CA ARG A 185 2.67 -2.46 -17.01
C ARG A 185 3.64 -1.67 -16.14
N LEU A 186 3.11 -0.74 -15.34
CA LEU A 186 3.92 0.09 -14.44
C LEU A 186 4.52 -0.73 -13.29
N ASP A 187 3.79 -1.68 -12.72
CA ASP A 187 4.30 -2.56 -11.69
C ASP A 187 5.41 -3.48 -12.24
N LEU A 188 5.22 -4.05 -13.43
CA LEU A 188 6.25 -4.87 -14.08
C LEU A 188 7.48 -4.02 -14.46
N ARG A 189 7.25 -2.81 -14.97
CA ARG A 189 8.33 -1.87 -15.25
C ARG A 189 9.15 -1.56 -14.00
N LEU A 190 8.47 -1.30 -12.87
CA LEU A 190 9.14 -1.04 -11.60
C LEU A 190 10.00 -2.21 -11.14
N VAL A 191 9.55 -3.45 -11.35
CA VAL A 191 10.31 -4.66 -10.99
C VAL A 191 11.51 -4.86 -11.92
N ARG A 192 11.35 -4.64 -13.23
CA ARG A 192 12.39 -4.83 -14.26
C ARG A 192 13.48 -3.76 -14.23
N GLU A 193 13.05 -2.49 -14.08
CA GLU A 193 13.94 -1.32 -14.14
C GLU A 193 14.35 -0.83 -12.73
N ARG A 194 14.23 -1.68 -11.72
CA ARG A 194 14.52 -1.33 -10.34
C ARG A 194 15.93 -0.72 -10.21
N SER A 195 15.98 0.53 -9.74
CA SER A 195 17.23 1.26 -9.51
C SER A 195 17.06 2.27 -8.38
N ILE A 196 18.16 2.62 -7.71
CA ILE A 196 18.14 3.61 -6.62
C ILE A 196 17.62 4.98 -7.10
N PRO A 197 18.02 5.51 -8.27
CA PRO A 197 17.46 6.76 -8.78
C PRO A 197 15.94 6.69 -9.00
N LEU A 198 15.42 5.58 -9.57
CA LEU A 198 13.99 5.39 -9.75
C LEU A 198 13.26 5.32 -8.41
N TYR A 199 13.83 4.60 -7.44
CA TYR A 199 13.33 4.50 -6.07
C TYR A 199 13.18 5.88 -5.42
N CYS A 200 14.25 6.70 -5.44
CA CYS A 200 14.23 8.05 -4.90
C CYS A 200 13.24 8.97 -5.65
N ALA A 201 13.19 8.87 -6.98
CA ALA A 201 12.26 9.67 -7.79
C ALA A 201 10.80 9.36 -7.44
N ILE A 202 10.43 8.09 -7.17
CA ILE A 202 9.08 7.71 -6.75
C ILE A 202 8.77 8.30 -5.37
N LEU A 203 9.68 8.19 -4.40
CA LEU A 203 9.48 8.77 -3.07
C LEU A 203 9.26 10.28 -3.14
N LEU A 204 10.15 11.00 -3.84
CA LEU A 204 10.04 12.45 -3.96
C LEU A 204 8.73 12.89 -4.64
N ARG A 205 8.27 12.17 -5.66
CA ARG A 205 7.01 12.48 -6.36
C ARG A 205 5.76 12.08 -5.57
N THR A 206 5.87 11.15 -4.63
CA THR A 206 4.76 10.73 -3.77
C THR A 206 4.45 11.76 -2.68
N MET A 207 5.44 12.48 -2.17
CA MET A 207 5.26 13.45 -1.08
C MET A 207 4.25 14.57 -1.41
N PRO A 208 4.32 15.28 -2.55
CA PRO A 208 3.33 16.31 -2.90
C PRO A 208 1.92 15.74 -3.03
N GLU A 209 1.77 14.52 -3.51
CA GLU A 209 0.49 13.85 -3.68
C GLU A 209 -0.22 13.58 -2.34
N ILE A 210 0.54 13.19 -1.32
CA ILE A 210 0.03 12.98 0.05
C ILE A 210 -0.37 14.32 0.67
N LEU A 211 0.48 15.35 0.54
CA LEU A 211 0.26 16.66 1.14
C LEU A 211 -0.94 17.39 0.54
N HIS A 212 -1.09 17.36 -0.78
CA HIS A 212 -2.18 18.08 -1.47
C HIS A 212 -3.49 17.28 -1.52
N GLY A 213 -3.47 15.98 -1.22
CA GLY A 213 -4.65 15.13 -1.30
C GLY A 213 -5.30 15.09 -2.68
N ARG A 214 -4.53 15.35 -3.73
CA ARG A 214 -4.99 15.30 -5.12
C ARG A 214 -4.98 13.86 -5.61
N ASN A 215 -6.09 13.38 -6.18
CA ASN A 215 -6.23 12.03 -6.78
C ASN A 215 -6.17 10.82 -5.83
N SER A 216 -6.60 10.95 -4.57
CA SER A 216 -6.58 9.85 -3.58
C SER A 216 -7.86 9.01 -3.55
N TRP A 217 -8.59 8.89 -4.66
CA TRP A 217 -9.83 8.10 -4.80
C TRP A 217 -9.60 6.82 -5.59
#